data_9276060416d846204c1162de065c23d6
#
_entry.id   9276060416d846204c1162de065c23d6
#
_cell.length_a   1.000
_cell.length_b   1.000
_cell.length_c   1.000
_cell.angle_alpha   90.00
_cell.angle_beta   90.00
_cell.angle_gamma   90.00
#
_symmetry.space_group_name_H-M   'P 1'
#
loop_
_entity.id
_entity.type
_entity.pdbx_description
1 polymer ?
#
loop_
_entity_poly.entity_id
_entity_poly.type
_entity_poly.pdbx_seq_one_letter_code
_entity_poly.pdbx_strand_id
1 'polypeptide(L)'
;MHQRRFELIRKPELEGSSFLFNDVEVRYVATCPETGISFYCSNGHGGAIGVRVYPNGRKALAGICGAKYGKPYAHGKSEYLNFKNAFGHNKGIFIHHAVYTAWVGPFDKPYIDHKNGITTDNRWENLEPVTGTENSRRAGILRGLRATGINPAELPFDVLDKYLAPEAQKDPKTVMDHDLKNHCEN
;
A
#
# COMPACT_ATOMS: atom_id res chain seq x y z
N MET A 1 -4.81 -14.02 27.39
CA MET A 1 -5.94 -13.82 26.45
C MET A 1 -5.39 -13.72 25.04
N HIS A 2 -5.61 -14.74 24.21
CA HIS A 2 -5.18 -14.71 22.80
C HIS A 2 -6.04 -13.66 22.06
N GLN A 3 -5.42 -12.60 21.56
CA GLN A 3 -6.06 -11.72 20.60
C GLN A 3 -6.43 -12.58 19.38
N ARG A 4 -7.71 -12.91 19.22
CA ARG A 4 -8.20 -13.49 17.98
C ARG A 4 -7.89 -12.49 16.87
N ARG A 5 -6.91 -12.81 16.00
CA ARG A 5 -6.69 -12.10 14.77
C ARG A 5 -7.98 -12.16 13.98
N PHE A 6 -8.51 -11.01 13.63
CA PHE A 6 -9.67 -10.88 12.79
C PHE A 6 -9.27 -11.31 11.38
N GLU A 7 -9.68 -12.46 10.97
CA GLU A 7 -9.41 -12.93 9.61
C GLU A 7 -10.50 -12.37 8.69
N LEU A 8 -10.12 -11.40 7.87
CA LEU A 8 -10.88 -11.06 6.69
C LEU A 8 -10.71 -12.20 5.69
N ILE A 9 -11.80 -12.59 5.05
CA ILE A 9 -11.78 -13.65 4.04
C ILE A 9 -11.88 -13.03 2.64
N ARG A 10 -11.24 -13.66 1.68
CA ARG A 10 -11.51 -13.38 0.27
C ARG A 10 -12.64 -14.31 -0.18
N LYS A 11 -13.66 -13.72 -0.79
CA LYS A 11 -14.77 -14.45 -1.38
C LYS A 11 -14.48 -14.66 -2.87
N PRO A 12 -14.36 -15.91 -3.35
CA PRO A 12 -14.01 -16.17 -4.75
C PRO A 12 -14.98 -15.52 -5.74
N GLU A 13 -16.26 -15.46 -5.40
CA GLU A 13 -17.32 -14.85 -6.22
C GLU A 13 -17.21 -13.33 -6.36
N LEU A 14 -16.41 -12.68 -5.52
CA LEU A 14 -16.14 -11.23 -5.58
C LEU A 14 -14.75 -10.91 -6.12
N GLU A 15 -13.90 -11.90 -6.33
CA GLU A 15 -12.56 -11.66 -6.86
C GLU A 15 -12.61 -10.99 -8.24
N GLY A 16 -11.80 -9.94 -8.40
CA GLY A 16 -11.79 -9.11 -9.63
C GLY A 16 -12.99 -8.18 -9.78
N SER A 17 -13.99 -8.23 -8.87
CA SER A 17 -15.12 -7.31 -8.95
C SER A 17 -14.72 -5.87 -8.68
N SER A 18 -15.29 -4.95 -9.45
CA SER A 18 -15.09 -3.51 -9.32
C SER A 18 -16.37 -2.74 -9.59
N PHE A 19 -16.40 -1.49 -9.18
CA PHE A 19 -17.43 -0.53 -9.53
C PHE A 19 -16.91 0.90 -9.38
N LEU A 20 -17.64 1.86 -9.95
CA LEU A 20 -17.38 3.28 -9.74
C LEU A 20 -18.08 3.77 -8.47
N PHE A 21 -17.33 4.45 -7.62
CA PHE A 21 -17.83 5.14 -6.46
C PHE A 21 -17.38 6.61 -6.53
N ASN A 22 -18.33 7.52 -6.76
CA ASN A 22 -18.05 8.93 -7.05
C ASN A 22 -16.99 9.08 -8.16
N ASP A 23 -17.21 8.39 -9.30
CA ASP A 23 -16.35 8.39 -10.48
C ASP A 23 -14.94 7.79 -10.30
N VAL A 24 -14.65 7.21 -9.14
CA VAL A 24 -13.40 6.51 -8.86
C VAL A 24 -13.62 5.01 -8.89
N GLU A 25 -12.84 4.29 -9.72
CA GLU A 25 -12.88 2.83 -9.71
C GLU A 25 -12.34 2.30 -8.38
N VAL A 26 -13.12 1.43 -7.75
CA VAL A 26 -12.72 0.68 -6.56
C VAL A 26 -12.85 -0.81 -6.84
N ARG A 27 -11.87 -1.58 -6.38
CA ARG A 27 -11.77 -3.03 -6.56
C ARG A 27 -11.88 -3.77 -5.24
N TYR A 28 -12.39 -4.98 -5.31
CA TYR A 28 -12.60 -5.84 -4.14
C TYR A 28 -11.29 -6.14 -3.40
N VAL A 29 -11.35 -6.04 -2.08
CA VAL A 29 -10.24 -6.37 -1.17
C VAL A 29 -10.53 -7.66 -0.41
N ALA A 30 -11.57 -7.63 0.43
CA ALA A 30 -11.91 -8.74 1.33
C ALA A 30 -13.31 -8.52 1.94
N THR A 31 -13.83 -9.55 2.61
CA THR A 31 -15.12 -9.49 3.32
C THR A 31 -14.90 -9.83 4.79
N CYS A 32 -15.57 -9.10 5.67
CA CYS A 32 -15.66 -9.44 7.08
C CYS A 32 -16.68 -10.59 7.25
N PRO A 33 -16.26 -11.79 7.69
CA PRO A 33 -17.15 -12.94 7.78
C PRO A 33 -18.26 -12.74 8.82
N GLU A 34 -18.02 -11.94 9.86
CA GLU A 34 -18.98 -11.73 10.93
C GLU A 34 -20.13 -10.79 10.53
N THR A 35 -19.83 -9.77 9.73
CA THR A 35 -20.80 -8.75 9.35
C THR A 35 -21.28 -8.87 7.91
N GLY A 36 -20.59 -9.66 7.08
CA GLY A 36 -20.83 -9.75 5.65
C GLY A 36 -20.44 -8.49 4.88
N ILE A 37 -19.83 -7.48 5.54
CA ILE A 37 -19.41 -6.25 4.88
C ILE A 37 -18.20 -6.55 4.01
N SER A 38 -18.28 -6.18 2.73
CA SER A 38 -17.17 -6.27 1.77
C SER A 38 -16.47 -4.92 1.64
N PHE A 39 -15.15 -4.97 1.49
CA PHE A 39 -14.28 -3.80 1.36
C PHE A 39 -13.75 -3.71 -0.06
N TYR A 40 -13.73 -2.49 -0.59
CA TYR A 40 -13.20 -2.13 -1.89
C TYR A 40 -12.25 -0.96 -1.73
N CYS A 41 -11.24 -0.87 -2.60
CA CYS A 41 -10.23 0.19 -2.54
C CYS A 41 -9.87 0.70 -3.93
N SER A 42 -9.61 2.01 -4.04
CA SER A 42 -9.06 2.63 -5.25
C SER A 42 -7.59 2.27 -5.45
N ASN A 43 -7.01 2.68 -6.58
CA ASN A 43 -5.61 2.40 -6.96
C ASN A 43 -4.56 3.21 -6.18
N GLY A 44 -4.97 4.10 -5.30
CA GLY A 44 -4.09 4.95 -4.50
C GLY A 44 -3.64 6.25 -5.17
N HIS A 45 -3.91 6.45 -6.46
CA HIS A 45 -3.65 7.73 -7.14
C HIS A 45 -4.56 8.84 -6.60
N GLY A 46 -3.97 10.01 -6.27
CA GLY A 46 -4.72 11.10 -5.64
C GLY A 46 -5.18 10.84 -4.20
N GLY A 47 -4.64 9.79 -3.57
CA GLY A 47 -5.04 9.30 -2.26
C GLY A 47 -5.97 8.07 -2.35
N ALA A 48 -5.79 7.14 -1.43
CA ALA A 48 -6.58 5.92 -1.43
C ALA A 48 -8.00 6.16 -0.90
N ILE A 49 -9.00 5.65 -1.61
CA ILE A 49 -10.40 5.67 -1.22
C ILE A 49 -10.82 4.24 -0.89
N GLY A 50 -11.30 4.04 0.34
CA GLY A 50 -11.90 2.79 0.76
C GLY A 50 -13.44 2.87 0.77
N VAL A 51 -14.10 1.81 0.31
CA VAL A 51 -15.56 1.72 0.29
C VAL A 51 -16.02 0.44 0.98
N ARG A 52 -17.04 0.55 1.81
CA ARG A 52 -17.75 -0.58 2.42
C ARG A 52 -19.02 -0.86 1.65
N VAL A 53 -19.23 -2.11 1.30
CA VAL A 53 -20.48 -2.59 0.71
C VAL A 53 -21.14 -3.51 1.74
N TYR A 54 -22.30 -3.10 2.20
CA TYR A 54 -23.12 -3.84 3.17
C TYR A 54 -23.88 -5.00 2.48
N PRO A 55 -24.27 -6.04 3.21
CA PRO A 55 -25.03 -7.16 2.63
C PRO A 55 -26.32 -6.75 1.90
N ASN A 56 -26.91 -5.63 2.30
CA ASN A 56 -28.11 -5.06 1.64
C ASN A 56 -27.78 -4.21 0.40
N GLY A 57 -26.53 -4.21 -0.07
CA GLY A 57 -26.08 -3.46 -1.24
C GLY A 57 -25.75 -1.98 -0.98
N ARG A 58 -26.01 -1.44 0.22
CA ARG A 58 -25.65 -0.05 0.56
C ARG A 58 -24.14 0.13 0.51
N LYS A 59 -23.70 1.22 -0.13
CA LYS A 59 -22.29 1.61 -0.23
C LYS A 59 -22.01 2.82 0.69
N ALA A 60 -20.86 2.84 1.33
CA ALA A 60 -20.42 3.98 2.15
C ALA A 60 -18.89 4.06 2.15
N LEU A 61 -18.35 5.27 2.26
CA LEU A 61 -16.91 5.46 2.48
C LEU A 61 -16.48 4.71 3.74
N ALA A 62 -15.37 3.99 3.63
CA ALA A 62 -14.67 3.50 4.80
C ALA A 62 -13.88 4.67 5.40
N GLY A 63 -14.08 4.94 6.69
CA GLY A 63 -13.30 5.97 7.36
C GLY A 63 -11.81 5.61 7.30
N ILE A 64 -10.97 6.57 6.92
CA ILE A 64 -9.52 6.44 7.04
C ILE A 64 -9.13 6.85 8.46
N CYS A 65 -8.56 5.92 9.21
CA CYS A 65 -7.99 6.21 10.52
C CYS A 65 -6.48 6.24 10.43
N GLY A 66 -5.94 7.34 10.75
CA GLY A 66 -4.50 7.65 10.76
C GLY A 66 -4.30 9.11 11.12
N ALA A 67 -5.37 9.89 10.96
CA ALA A 67 -5.43 11.25 11.42
C ALA A 67 -6.28 11.32 12.69
N LYS A 68 -5.65 11.38 13.85
CA LYS A 68 -6.33 11.78 15.07
C LYS A 68 -6.64 13.27 14.93
N TYR A 69 -7.95 13.62 14.82
CA TYR A 69 -8.41 15.02 14.69
C TYR A 69 -7.96 15.78 13.44
N GLY A 70 -7.96 15.14 12.27
CA GLY A 70 -7.70 15.83 11.00
C GLY A 70 -6.24 16.29 10.80
N LYS A 71 -5.31 15.89 11.67
CA LYS A 71 -3.87 16.11 11.49
C LYS A 71 -3.20 14.84 11.04
N PRO A 72 -2.44 14.82 9.93
CA PRO A 72 -1.60 13.67 9.61
C PRO A 72 -0.66 13.38 10.79
N TYR A 73 -0.49 12.11 11.13
CA TYR A 73 0.51 11.75 12.15
C TYR A 73 1.89 12.21 11.70
N ALA A 74 2.54 13.00 12.55
CA ALA A 74 3.84 13.63 12.27
C ALA A 74 5.02 12.65 12.08
N HIS A 75 4.81 11.34 12.13
CA HIS A 75 5.86 10.34 12.03
C HIS A 75 5.38 9.08 11.30
N GLY A 76 5.10 9.19 9.99
CA GLY A 76 5.04 8.03 9.09
C GLY A 76 4.17 6.85 9.54
N LYS A 77 3.08 7.09 10.28
CA LYS A 77 2.19 6.01 10.70
C LYS A 77 1.29 5.62 9.56
N SER A 78 1.27 4.33 9.29
CA SER A 78 0.42 3.74 8.26
C SER A 78 -1.05 4.08 8.47
N GLU A 79 -1.72 4.43 7.40
CA GLU A 79 -3.16 4.71 7.36
C GLU A 79 -3.95 3.40 7.33
N TYR A 80 -5.16 3.42 7.91
CA TYR A 80 -6.03 2.26 7.99
C TYR A 80 -7.41 2.58 7.44
N LEU A 81 -7.98 1.65 6.69
CA LEU A 81 -9.41 1.61 6.43
C LEU A 81 -10.12 1.04 7.65
N ASN A 82 -10.93 1.86 8.30
CA ASN A 82 -11.64 1.46 9.51
C ASN A 82 -12.97 0.76 9.23
N PHE A 83 -13.24 -0.26 10.02
CA PHE A 83 -14.57 -0.83 10.15
C PHE A 83 -14.85 -1.22 11.60
N LYS A 84 -16.11 -1.32 11.95
CA LYS A 84 -16.53 -1.91 13.22
C LYS A 84 -16.88 -3.37 13.00
N ASN A 85 -16.38 -4.23 13.88
CA ASN A 85 -16.81 -5.62 13.91
C ASN A 85 -18.22 -5.76 14.54
N ALA A 86 -18.73 -6.97 14.60
CA ALA A 86 -20.03 -7.27 15.20
C ALA A 86 -20.15 -6.84 16.69
N PHE A 87 -19.04 -6.73 17.38
CA PHE A 87 -18.98 -6.30 18.79
C PHE A 87 -18.74 -4.77 18.94
N GLY A 88 -18.79 -4.01 17.86
CA GLY A 88 -18.59 -2.56 17.89
C GLY A 88 -17.13 -2.11 18.02
N HIS A 89 -16.16 -3.02 18.08
CA HIS A 89 -14.74 -2.68 18.15
C HIS A 89 -14.22 -2.19 16.79
N ASN A 90 -13.44 -1.11 16.80
CA ASN A 90 -12.77 -0.64 15.61
C ASN A 90 -11.69 -1.63 15.18
N LYS A 91 -11.73 -2.00 13.91
CA LYS A 91 -10.72 -2.79 13.22
C LYS A 91 -10.25 -2.02 11.99
N GLY A 92 -9.07 -2.35 11.48
CA GLY A 92 -8.53 -1.67 10.32
C GLY A 92 -7.75 -2.60 9.41
N ILE A 93 -7.82 -2.31 8.12
CA ILE A 93 -6.92 -2.86 7.11
C ILE A 93 -5.94 -1.75 6.78
N PHE A 94 -4.65 -2.03 6.78
CA PHE A 94 -3.66 -1.08 6.27
C PHE A 94 -4.01 -0.69 4.83
N ILE A 95 -3.98 0.61 4.52
CA ILE A 95 -4.37 1.09 3.19
C ILE A 95 -3.49 0.48 2.12
N HIS A 96 -2.17 0.46 2.31
CA HIS A 96 -1.25 -0.15 1.36
C HIS A 96 -1.53 -1.65 1.14
N HIS A 97 -1.94 -2.40 2.17
CA HIS A 97 -2.39 -3.78 2.00
C HIS A 97 -3.68 -3.86 1.19
N ALA A 98 -4.65 -2.98 1.46
CA ALA A 98 -5.91 -2.94 0.74
C ALA A 98 -5.72 -2.60 -0.75
N VAL A 99 -4.92 -1.57 -1.04
CA VAL A 99 -4.60 -1.17 -2.42
C VAL A 99 -3.88 -2.30 -3.16
N TYR A 100 -2.81 -2.86 -2.56
CA TYR A 100 -2.07 -3.94 -3.21
C TYR A 100 -2.98 -5.15 -3.50
N THR A 101 -3.76 -5.59 -2.51
CA THR A 101 -4.66 -6.73 -2.67
C THR A 101 -5.72 -6.51 -3.74
N ALA A 102 -6.25 -5.29 -3.85
CA ALA A 102 -7.29 -4.95 -4.82
C ALA A 102 -6.76 -4.84 -6.26
N TRP A 103 -5.53 -4.35 -6.45
CA TRP A 103 -5.02 -3.97 -7.77
C TRP A 103 -3.97 -4.91 -8.33
N VAL A 104 -3.24 -5.61 -7.46
CA VAL A 104 -2.21 -6.60 -7.85
C VAL A 104 -2.66 -8.01 -7.51
N GLY A 105 -3.18 -8.23 -6.31
CA GLY A 105 -3.65 -9.53 -5.87
C GLY A 105 -3.21 -9.90 -4.45
N PRO A 106 -3.50 -11.12 -4.01
CA PRO A 106 -3.05 -11.61 -2.72
C PRO A 106 -1.51 -11.69 -2.67
N PHE A 107 -0.97 -11.57 -1.47
CA PHE A 107 0.47 -11.66 -1.23
C PHE A 107 0.76 -12.62 -0.06
N ASP A 108 1.90 -13.27 -0.12
CA ASP A 108 2.37 -14.28 0.83
C ASP A 108 3.51 -13.78 1.72
N LYS A 109 4.20 -12.72 1.31
CA LYS A 109 5.28 -12.11 2.10
C LYS A 109 4.71 -11.30 3.28
N PRO A 110 5.43 -11.22 4.42
CA PRO A 110 4.88 -10.65 5.66
C PRO A 110 4.66 -9.13 5.62
N TYR A 111 5.28 -8.42 4.67
CA TYR A 111 5.21 -6.95 4.58
C TYR A 111 4.88 -6.51 3.16
N ILE A 112 4.20 -5.37 3.05
CA ILE A 112 4.13 -4.55 1.84
C ILE A 112 4.97 -3.32 2.09
N ASP A 113 6.01 -3.12 1.27
CA ASP A 113 6.92 -1.97 1.33
C ASP A 113 6.53 -0.88 0.34
N HIS A 114 6.88 0.36 0.66
CA HIS A 114 6.77 1.51 -0.24
C HIS A 114 8.12 1.72 -0.92
N LYS A 115 8.23 1.41 -2.21
CA LYS A 115 9.49 1.43 -2.97
C LYS A 115 10.25 2.75 -2.82
N ASN A 116 9.56 3.88 -2.86
CA ASN A 116 10.15 5.21 -2.70
C ASN A 116 10.38 5.62 -1.23
N GLY A 117 9.97 4.80 -0.26
CA GLY A 117 10.08 5.04 1.17
C GLY A 117 9.16 6.14 1.70
N ILE A 118 8.08 6.51 0.96
CA ILE A 118 7.03 7.42 1.41
C ILE A 118 5.81 6.62 1.80
N THR A 119 5.57 6.48 3.08
CA THR A 119 4.50 5.62 3.65
C THR A 119 3.08 6.12 3.39
N THR A 120 2.91 7.34 2.88
CA THR A 120 1.63 7.91 2.48
C THR A 120 1.37 7.82 0.98
N ASP A 121 2.37 7.42 0.18
CA ASP A 121 2.23 7.19 -1.26
C ASP A 121 1.76 5.75 -1.52
N ASN A 122 0.46 5.55 -1.39
CA ASN A 122 -0.19 4.25 -1.50
C ASN A 122 -0.56 3.86 -2.95
N ARG A 123 0.00 4.50 -3.98
CA ARG A 123 -0.17 4.06 -5.36
C ARG A 123 0.30 2.62 -5.51
N TRP A 124 -0.50 1.77 -6.19
CA TRP A 124 -0.20 0.34 -6.27
C TRP A 124 1.18 0.04 -6.91
N GLU A 125 1.63 0.87 -7.85
CA GLU A 125 2.95 0.76 -8.51
C GLU A 125 4.11 0.97 -7.54
N ASN A 126 3.86 1.74 -6.46
CA ASN A 126 4.82 2.01 -5.39
C ASN A 126 4.88 0.91 -4.33
N LEU A 127 3.99 -0.07 -4.40
CA LEU A 127 3.84 -1.09 -3.36
C LEU A 127 4.43 -2.43 -3.80
N GLU A 128 5.16 -3.10 -2.92
CA GLU A 128 5.74 -4.40 -3.20
C GLU A 128 5.78 -5.30 -1.97
N PRO A 129 5.38 -6.59 -2.09
CA PRO A 129 5.53 -7.56 -1.01
C PRO A 129 7.01 -7.88 -0.77
N VAL A 130 7.44 -7.82 0.48
CA VAL A 130 8.83 -8.05 0.87
C VAL A 130 8.94 -8.90 2.13
N THR A 131 10.09 -9.57 2.27
CA THR A 131 10.49 -10.16 3.55
C THR A 131 11.04 -9.08 4.50
N GLY A 132 11.18 -9.41 5.79
CA GLY A 132 11.78 -8.48 6.75
C GLY A 132 13.23 -8.12 6.40
N THR A 133 13.99 -9.07 5.85
CA THR A 133 15.38 -8.85 5.40
C THR A 133 15.41 -7.90 4.21
N GLU A 134 14.56 -8.12 3.21
CA GLU A 134 14.44 -7.22 2.04
C GLU A 134 14.02 -5.82 2.46
N ASN A 135 13.03 -5.71 3.34
CA ASN A 135 12.57 -4.42 3.84
C ASN A 135 13.70 -3.62 4.52
N SER A 136 14.48 -4.29 5.38
CA SER A 136 15.63 -3.67 6.06
C SER A 136 16.72 -3.26 5.06
N ARG A 137 17.01 -4.09 4.06
CA ARG A 137 17.96 -3.80 2.98
C ARG A 137 17.55 -2.58 2.19
N ARG A 138 16.30 -2.52 1.72
CA ARG A 138 15.74 -1.41 0.95
C ARG A 138 15.79 -0.10 1.73
N ALA A 139 15.43 -0.13 3.00
CA ALA A 139 15.55 1.04 3.88
C ALA A 139 16.99 1.58 3.95
N GLY A 140 18.00 0.69 3.91
CA GLY A 140 19.42 1.05 3.82
C GLY A 140 19.76 1.75 2.50
N ILE A 141 19.31 1.19 1.36
CA ILE A 141 19.52 1.77 0.03
C ILE A 141 18.89 3.17 -0.07
N LEU A 142 17.61 3.30 0.30
CA LEU A 142 16.91 4.58 0.25
C LEU A 142 17.58 5.65 1.12
N ARG A 143 18.14 5.25 2.26
CA ARG A 143 18.93 6.14 3.13
C ARG A 143 20.23 6.56 2.44
N GLY A 144 20.91 5.62 1.78
CA GLY A 144 22.11 5.89 0.99
C GLY A 144 21.85 6.89 -0.15
N LEU A 145 20.80 6.68 -0.93
CA LEU A 145 20.40 7.61 -2.00
C LEU A 145 20.17 9.02 -1.45
N ARG A 146 19.42 9.16 -0.37
CA ARG A 146 19.20 10.49 0.26
C ARG A 146 20.50 11.12 0.75
N ALA A 147 21.45 10.35 1.26
CA ALA A 147 22.75 10.85 1.71
C ALA A 147 23.62 11.36 0.54
N THR A 148 23.40 10.89 -0.68
CA THR A 148 24.06 11.40 -1.91
C THR A 148 23.29 12.53 -2.59
N GLY A 149 22.20 13.01 -1.97
CA GLY A 149 21.37 14.09 -2.50
C GLY A 149 20.28 13.63 -3.47
N ILE A 150 20.14 12.32 -3.70
CA ILE A 150 19.10 11.76 -4.55
C ILE A 150 17.83 11.56 -3.73
N ASN A 151 16.71 12.17 -4.17
CA ASN A 151 15.41 11.95 -3.55
C ASN A 151 14.71 10.75 -4.22
N PRO A 152 14.56 9.60 -3.53
CA PRO A 152 13.93 8.42 -4.12
C PRO A 152 12.47 8.65 -4.57
N ALA A 153 11.78 9.65 -4.01
CA ALA A 153 10.41 9.97 -4.37
C ALA A 153 10.26 10.63 -5.74
N GLU A 154 11.35 11.21 -6.26
CA GLU A 154 11.41 11.88 -7.56
C GLU A 154 11.90 10.96 -8.67
N LEU A 155 12.41 9.78 -8.32
CA LEU A 155 12.85 8.79 -9.30
C LEU A 155 11.63 8.09 -9.94
N PRO A 156 11.65 7.86 -11.27
CA PRO A 156 10.73 6.95 -11.92
C PRO A 156 10.81 5.56 -11.29
N PHE A 157 9.70 4.82 -11.22
CA PHE A 157 9.67 3.51 -10.55
C PHE A 157 10.57 2.48 -11.22
N ASP A 158 10.70 2.50 -12.54
CA ASP A 158 11.60 1.61 -13.28
C ASP A 158 13.09 1.87 -12.96
N VAL A 159 13.45 3.13 -12.69
CA VAL A 159 14.79 3.49 -12.20
C VAL A 159 14.96 3.04 -10.76
N LEU A 160 13.99 3.33 -9.91
CA LEU A 160 14.04 2.95 -8.50
C LEU A 160 14.12 1.43 -8.32
N ASP A 161 13.38 0.66 -9.12
CA ASP A 161 13.41 -0.81 -9.11
C ASP A 161 14.80 -1.35 -9.41
N LYS A 162 15.59 -0.72 -10.28
CA LYS A 162 16.99 -1.12 -10.54
C LYS A 162 17.87 -0.95 -9.29
N TYR A 163 17.70 0.15 -8.52
CA TYR A 163 18.43 0.34 -7.25
C TYR A 163 18.00 -0.67 -6.18
N LEU A 164 16.74 -1.03 -6.16
CA LEU A 164 16.17 -1.95 -5.17
C LEU A 164 16.42 -3.43 -5.51
N ALA A 165 16.81 -3.74 -6.73
CA ALA A 165 17.09 -5.11 -7.16
C ALA A 165 18.21 -5.75 -6.32
N PRO A 166 18.15 -7.06 -6.03
CA PRO A 166 19.20 -7.76 -5.26
C PRO A 166 20.58 -7.70 -5.91
N GLU A 167 20.62 -7.65 -7.24
CA GLU A 167 21.85 -7.62 -8.04
C GLU A 167 22.58 -6.28 -7.97
N ALA A 168 21.86 -5.18 -7.72
CA ALA A 168 22.44 -3.83 -7.65
C ALA A 168 23.49 -3.65 -6.55
N GLN A 169 23.60 -4.59 -5.61
CA GLN A 169 24.58 -4.53 -4.53
C GLN A 169 25.98 -4.96 -4.92
N LYS A 170 26.19 -5.58 -6.09
CA LYS A 170 27.52 -6.04 -6.51
C LYS A 170 28.42 -4.88 -6.93
N ASP A 171 27.85 -3.76 -7.37
CA ASP A 171 28.60 -2.53 -7.63
C ASP A 171 27.69 -1.29 -7.63
N PRO A 172 27.54 -0.59 -6.50
CA PRO A 172 26.70 0.62 -6.40
C PRO A 172 27.15 1.77 -7.31
N LYS A 173 28.41 1.77 -7.73
CA LYS A 173 28.97 2.83 -8.62
C LYS A 173 28.55 2.62 -10.07
N THR A 174 28.40 1.40 -10.52
CA THR A 174 28.03 1.10 -11.92
C THR A 174 26.62 1.55 -12.25
N VAL A 175 25.68 1.50 -11.27
CA VAL A 175 24.29 1.95 -11.47
C VAL A 175 24.24 3.49 -11.52
N MET A 176 25.09 4.18 -10.73
CA MET A 176 25.12 5.65 -10.70
C MET A 176 25.60 6.31 -12.00
N ASP A 177 26.58 5.71 -12.68
CA ASP A 177 27.22 6.36 -13.82
C ASP A 177 26.43 6.25 -15.13
N HIS A 178 25.57 5.25 -15.27
CA HIS A 178 24.90 4.97 -16.55
C HIS A 178 23.53 5.64 -16.68
N ASP A 179 22.74 5.73 -15.63
CA ASP A 179 21.35 6.18 -15.71
C ASP A 179 21.18 7.69 -15.39
N LEU A 180 22.05 8.28 -14.59
CA LEU A 180 21.98 9.73 -14.30
C LEU A 180 22.47 10.60 -15.47
N LYS A 181 23.37 10.12 -16.31
CA LYS A 181 23.82 10.85 -17.51
C LYS A 181 22.75 10.95 -18.57
N ASN A 182 21.86 9.98 -18.68
CA ASN A 182 20.81 9.96 -19.69
C ASN A 182 19.56 10.78 -19.35
N HIS A 183 19.41 11.23 -18.10
CA HIS A 183 18.25 12.02 -17.66
C HIS A 183 18.54 13.53 -17.53
N CYS A 184 19.78 13.96 -17.66
CA CYS A 184 20.16 15.38 -17.64
C CYS A 184 20.29 16.03 -19.03
N GLU A 185 20.08 15.27 -20.11
CA GLU A 185 20.25 15.76 -21.50
C GLU A 185 18.93 15.88 -22.29
N ASN A 186 17.74 15.89 -21.63
CA ASN A 186 16.47 16.19 -22.28
C ASN A 186 15.70 17.31 -21.59
#